data_2248a2183b9f01e81247dcc618441e6a
#
_entry.id   2248a2183b9f01e81247dcc618441e6a
#
_cell.length_a   1.000
_cell.length_b   1.000
_cell.length_c   1.000
_cell.angle_alpha   90.00
_cell.angle_beta   90.00
_cell.angle_gamma   90.00
#
_symmetry.space_group_name_H-M   'P 1'
#
loop_
_entity.id
_entity.type
_entity.pdbx_description
1 polymer ?
#
loop_
_entity_poly.entity_id
_entity_poly.type
_entity_poly.pdbx_seq_one_letter_code
_entity_poly.pdbx_strand_id
1 'polypeptide(L)'
;MSANAERSLAVEEAMADIRAIDAEGINRDAVELIRRRLLVLAQLSDLFPWSEFPPDESRDGNALYLLSQDDDHRFALYIQSVKDKTEAPPHDHLTWACIVGLEGEEINRKYDTGPRDGPPRVSEEFAVRPGTGIGFLPDDVHSIHISGGALNFHCYGHDLLDLPARNYWDEREQEWRTMKVQFPVIDARS
;
A
#
# COMPACT_ATOMS: atom_id res chain seq x y z
N MET A 1 5.18 -19.26 -21.31
CA MET A 1 5.91 -18.92 -20.05
C MET A 1 5.10 -19.48 -18.89
N SER A 2 5.67 -19.68 -17.71
CA SER A 2 4.86 -19.98 -16.52
C SER A 2 4.16 -18.72 -16.03
N ALA A 3 3.03 -18.86 -15.31
CA ALA A 3 2.31 -17.69 -14.74
C ALA A 3 3.23 -16.82 -13.87
N ASN A 4 4.15 -17.44 -13.10
CA ASN A 4 5.14 -16.71 -12.31
C ASN A 4 6.08 -15.85 -13.19
N ALA A 5 6.58 -16.39 -14.30
CA ALA A 5 7.46 -15.62 -15.18
C ALA A 5 6.73 -14.48 -15.89
N GLU A 6 5.46 -14.66 -16.22
CA GLU A 6 4.61 -13.58 -16.79
C GLU A 6 4.32 -12.51 -15.73
N ARG A 7 4.02 -12.90 -14.50
CA ARG A 7 3.84 -11.99 -13.37
C ARG A 7 5.10 -11.16 -13.10
N SER A 8 6.25 -11.83 -12.99
CA SER A 8 7.53 -11.13 -12.73
C SER A 8 7.84 -10.10 -13.81
N LEU A 9 7.62 -10.44 -15.10
CA LEU A 9 7.83 -9.51 -16.19
C LEU A 9 6.86 -8.32 -16.14
N ALA A 10 5.58 -8.57 -15.89
CA ALA A 10 4.58 -7.50 -15.78
C ALA A 10 4.86 -6.56 -14.59
N VAL A 11 5.32 -7.10 -13.46
CA VAL A 11 5.74 -6.32 -12.29
C VAL A 11 6.99 -5.50 -12.62
N GLU A 12 8.00 -6.09 -13.25
CA GLU A 12 9.23 -5.39 -13.65
C GLU A 12 8.94 -4.21 -14.58
N GLU A 13 8.11 -4.41 -15.60
CA GLU A 13 7.67 -3.33 -16.51
C GLU A 13 6.93 -2.22 -15.77
N ALA A 14 6.02 -2.58 -14.84
CA ALA A 14 5.30 -1.60 -14.06
C ALA A 14 6.24 -0.78 -13.17
N MET A 15 7.19 -1.44 -12.51
CA MET A 15 8.14 -0.78 -11.62
C MET A 15 9.15 0.07 -12.39
N ALA A 16 9.52 -0.30 -13.63
CA ALA A 16 10.36 0.54 -14.49
C ALA A 16 9.65 1.87 -14.84
N ASP A 17 8.37 1.81 -15.21
CA ASP A 17 7.57 3.02 -15.47
C ASP A 17 7.43 3.89 -14.22
N ILE A 18 7.19 3.29 -13.04
CA ILE A 18 7.06 3.99 -11.76
C ILE A 18 8.35 4.70 -11.40
N ARG A 19 9.52 4.07 -11.57
CA ARG A 19 10.83 4.72 -11.36
C ARG A 19 11.03 5.92 -12.28
N ALA A 20 10.61 5.81 -13.55
CA ALA A 20 10.69 6.92 -14.49
C ALA A 20 9.81 8.10 -14.08
N ILE A 21 8.58 7.84 -13.58
CA ILE A 21 7.68 8.87 -13.07
C ILE A 21 8.30 9.55 -11.83
N ASP A 22 8.84 8.77 -10.87
CA ASP A 22 9.45 9.30 -9.65
C ASP A 22 10.68 10.17 -9.93
N ALA A 23 11.47 9.81 -10.95
CA ALA A 23 12.67 10.55 -11.33
C ALA A 23 12.39 12.00 -11.79
N GLU A 24 11.17 12.29 -12.27
CA GLU A 24 10.74 13.65 -12.64
C GLU A 24 10.29 14.48 -11.43
N GLY A 25 10.28 13.89 -10.24
CA GLY A 25 9.91 14.52 -8.98
C GLY A 25 8.48 14.20 -8.52
N ILE A 26 8.35 13.91 -7.24
CA ILE A 26 7.07 13.50 -6.63
C ILE A 26 6.20 14.71 -6.27
N ASN A 27 4.99 14.69 -6.81
CA ASN A 27 3.89 15.60 -6.53
C ASN A 27 2.55 14.87 -6.75
N ARG A 28 1.41 15.56 -6.59
CA ARG A 28 0.06 14.93 -6.75
C ARG A 28 -0.14 14.32 -8.15
N ASP A 29 0.35 14.97 -9.19
CA ASP A 29 0.19 14.48 -10.57
C ASP A 29 1.06 13.22 -10.79
N ALA A 30 2.29 13.21 -10.28
CA ALA A 30 3.17 12.04 -10.34
C ALA A 30 2.57 10.83 -9.59
N VAL A 31 2.04 11.03 -8.38
CA VAL A 31 1.37 9.97 -7.61
C VAL A 31 0.12 9.46 -8.35
N GLU A 32 -0.63 10.34 -9.02
CA GLU A 32 -1.76 9.95 -9.86
C GLU A 32 -1.33 9.11 -11.08
N LEU A 33 -0.20 9.44 -11.72
CA LEU A 33 0.36 8.63 -12.80
C LEU A 33 0.81 7.25 -12.31
N ILE A 34 1.47 7.18 -11.14
CA ILE A 34 1.84 5.92 -10.50
C ILE A 34 0.59 5.08 -10.21
N ARG A 35 -0.44 5.66 -9.62
CA ARG A 35 -1.70 4.98 -9.35
C ARG A 35 -2.32 4.41 -10.63
N ARG A 36 -2.35 5.18 -11.72
CA ARG A 36 -2.85 4.71 -13.02
C ARG A 36 -2.02 3.55 -13.56
N ARG A 37 -0.71 3.60 -13.42
CA ARG A 37 0.16 2.51 -13.87
C ARG A 37 -0.10 1.22 -13.09
N LEU A 38 -0.31 1.31 -11.77
CA LEU A 38 -0.70 0.17 -10.95
C LEU A 38 -2.09 -0.37 -11.29
N LEU A 39 -3.05 0.49 -11.66
CA LEU A 39 -4.35 0.05 -12.15
C LEU A 39 -4.24 -0.75 -13.47
N VAL A 40 -3.30 -0.40 -14.35
CA VAL A 40 -3.01 -1.19 -15.56
C VAL A 40 -2.44 -2.57 -15.19
N LEU A 41 -1.53 -2.63 -14.20
CA LEU A 41 -1.02 -3.91 -13.70
C LEU A 41 -2.14 -4.75 -13.08
N ALA A 42 -3.03 -4.14 -12.31
CA ALA A 42 -4.16 -4.80 -11.66
C ALA A 42 -5.20 -5.39 -12.65
N GLN A 43 -5.24 -4.90 -13.90
CA GLN A 43 -6.09 -5.50 -14.95
C GLN A 43 -5.64 -6.90 -15.36
N LEU A 44 -4.38 -7.26 -15.09
CA LEU A 44 -3.85 -8.60 -15.30
C LEU A 44 -4.21 -9.53 -14.13
N SER A 45 -5.48 -9.54 -13.71
CA SER A 45 -5.98 -10.20 -12.51
C SER A 45 -5.63 -11.70 -12.43
N ASP A 46 -5.55 -12.37 -13.59
CA ASP A 46 -5.18 -13.79 -13.67
C ASP A 46 -3.74 -14.07 -13.20
N LEU A 47 -2.88 -13.04 -13.14
CA LEU A 47 -1.53 -13.12 -12.61
C LEU A 47 -1.47 -12.93 -11.08
N PHE A 48 -2.55 -12.45 -10.47
CA PHE A 48 -2.62 -12.11 -9.04
C PHE A 48 -3.84 -12.71 -8.33
N PRO A 49 -4.16 -14.02 -8.56
CA PRO A 49 -5.32 -14.62 -7.92
C PRO A 49 -5.08 -14.79 -6.42
N TRP A 50 -6.11 -14.62 -5.62
CA TRP A 50 -6.03 -14.77 -4.15
C TRP A 50 -5.47 -16.14 -3.71
N SER A 51 -5.69 -17.18 -4.50
CA SER A 51 -5.17 -18.52 -4.22
C SER A 51 -3.63 -18.60 -4.18
N GLU A 52 -2.92 -17.70 -4.84
CA GLU A 52 -1.46 -17.60 -4.81
C GLU A 52 -0.94 -16.64 -3.72
N PHE A 53 -1.80 -15.85 -3.15
CA PHE A 53 -1.52 -14.90 -2.08
C PHE A 53 -2.45 -15.12 -0.89
N PRO A 54 -2.49 -16.33 -0.31
CA PRO A 54 -3.42 -16.65 0.77
C PRO A 54 -3.14 -15.81 2.01
N PRO A 55 -4.16 -15.42 2.78
CA PRO A 55 -3.97 -14.78 4.08
C PRO A 55 -3.27 -15.72 5.06
N ASP A 56 -2.49 -15.18 5.99
CA ASP A 56 -1.77 -15.95 7.01
C ASP A 56 -2.64 -16.12 8.25
N GLU A 57 -3.18 -17.31 8.45
CA GLU A 57 -4.03 -17.66 9.59
C GLU A 57 -3.31 -17.50 10.95
N SER A 58 -1.97 -17.64 10.98
CA SER A 58 -1.18 -17.44 12.20
C SER A 58 -1.08 -15.95 12.62
N ARG A 59 -1.59 -15.04 11.80
CA ARG A 59 -1.51 -13.59 11.94
C ARG A 59 -2.86 -12.91 11.75
N ASP A 60 -3.86 -13.46 12.38
CA ASP A 60 -5.24 -12.96 12.31
C ASP A 60 -5.73 -12.77 10.84
N GLY A 61 -5.27 -13.65 9.94
CA GLY A 61 -5.65 -13.61 8.54
C GLY A 61 -5.03 -12.46 7.74
N ASN A 62 -3.86 -11.94 8.12
CA ASN A 62 -3.14 -10.91 7.40
C ASN A 62 -1.81 -11.43 6.85
N ALA A 63 -1.52 -11.14 5.58
CA ALA A 63 -0.24 -11.43 4.95
C ALA A 63 0.23 -10.26 4.08
N LEU A 64 1.55 -10.10 3.97
CA LEU A 64 2.18 -9.11 3.11
C LEU A 64 3.22 -9.83 2.23
N TYR A 65 2.99 -9.81 0.92
CA TYR A 65 3.82 -10.46 -0.09
C TYR A 65 4.64 -9.43 -0.84
N LEU A 66 5.96 -9.54 -0.83
CA LEU A 66 6.86 -8.67 -1.58
C LEU A 66 6.95 -9.16 -3.04
N LEU A 67 6.55 -8.30 -3.99
CA LEU A 67 6.64 -8.58 -5.42
C LEU A 67 7.84 -7.92 -6.08
N SER A 68 8.28 -6.77 -5.59
CA SER A 68 9.42 -6.03 -6.11
C SER A 68 9.99 -5.09 -5.06
N GLN A 69 11.31 -4.94 -5.07
CA GLN A 69 12.04 -3.98 -4.25
C GLN A 69 13.42 -3.77 -4.87
N ASP A 70 13.89 -2.54 -4.90
CA ASP A 70 15.25 -2.22 -5.33
C ASP A 70 16.27 -2.53 -4.22
N ASP A 71 17.53 -2.76 -4.59
CA ASP A 71 18.61 -3.10 -3.65
C ASP A 71 18.89 -2.00 -2.62
N ASP A 72 18.53 -0.75 -2.94
CA ASP A 72 18.64 0.41 -2.05
C ASP A 72 17.37 0.66 -1.21
N HIS A 73 16.49 -0.34 -1.12
CA HIS A 73 15.20 -0.29 -0.42
C HIS A 73 14.19 0.72 -0.98
N ARG A 74 14.38 1.21 -2.21
CA ARG A 74 13.39 2.05 -2.90
C ARG A 74 12.37 1.20 -3.66
N PHE A 75 11.25 1.81 -4.00
CA PHE A 75 10.22 1.27 -4.90
C PHE A 75 9.71 -0.12 -4.53
N ALA A 76 9.31 -0.29 -3.29
CA ALA A 76 8.75 -1.55 -2.85
C ALA A 76 7.28 -1.72 -3.29
N LEU A 77 6.98 -2.85 -3.96
CA LEU A 77 5.61 -3.27 -4.31
C LEU A 77 5.24 -4.52 -3.54
N TYR A 78 4.12 -4.44 -2.84
CA TYR A 78 3.54 -5.55 -2.08
C TYR A 78 2.15 -5.91 -2.58
N ILE A 79 1.73 -7.15 -2.28
CA ILE A 79 0.33 -7.53 -2.15
C ILE A 79 0.02 -7.67 -0.66
N GLN A 80 -0.95 -6.93 -0.18
CA GLN A 80 -1.58 -7.16 1.11
C GLN A 80 -2.78 -8.09 0.91
N SER A 81 -2.82 -9.19 1.67
CA SER A 81 -3.91 -10.16 1.69
C SER A 81 -4.53 -10.20 3.07
N VAL A 82 -5.81 -9.90 3.16
CA VAL A 82 -6.59 -9.85 4.41
C VAL A 82 -7.82 -10.74 4.27
N LYS A 83 -7.95 -11.74 5.16
CA LYS A 83 -9.05 -12.71 5.13
C LYS A 83 -10.41 -12.10 5.50
N ASP A 84 -10.48 -11.47 6.64
CA ASP A 84 -11.75 -10.99 7.22
C ASP A 84 -11.70 -9.49 7.51
N LYS A 85 -10.87 -9.08 8.44
CA LYS A 85 -10.78 -7.68 8.86
C LYS A 85 -9.36 -7.27 9.23
N THR A 86 -9.08 -6.01 8.99
CA THR A 86 -7.91 -5.32 9.57
C THR A 86 -8.20 -3.83 9.70
N GLU A 87 -7.51 -3.18 10.62
CA GLU A 87 -7.59 -1.74 10.82
C GLU A 87 -6.19 -1.17 11.04
N ALA A 88 -5.93 -0.01 10.46
CA ALA A 88 -4.76 0.79 10.78
C ALA A 88 -5.23 2.18 11.22
N PRO A 89 -4.72 2.70 12.36
CA PRO A 89 -5.06 4.04 12.82
C PRO A 89 -4.59 5.12 11.83
N PRO A 90 -5.01 6.37 11.99
CA PRO A 90 -4.47 7.47 11.20
C PRO A 90 -2.94 7.52 11.29
N HIS A 91 -2.26 7.46 10.13
CA HIS A 91 -0.80 7.41 10.04
C HIS A 91 -0.30 8.01 8.73
N ASP A 92 0.97 8.41 8.69
CA ASP A 92 1.69 8.78 7.47
C ASP A 92 2.62 7.65 7.01
N HIS A 93 3.25 7.83 5.84
CA HIS A 93 4.19 6.86 5.30
C HIS A 93 5.63 7.38 5.24
N LEU A 94 5.86 8.69 5.40
CA LEU A 94 7.15 9.37 5.18
C LEU A 94 7.73 9.18 3.76
N THR A 95 6.97 8.56 2.88
CA THR A 95 7.22 8.37 1.46
C THR A 95 5.89 8.44 0.73
N TRP A 96 5.89 8.56 -0.59
CA TRP A 96 4.64 8.41 -1.33
C TRP A 96 4.15 6.96 -1.28
N ALA A 97 2.84 6.79 -1.35
CA ALA A 97 2.20 5.48 -1.38
C ALA A 97 1.05 5.46 -2.38
N CYS A 98 0.83 4.29 -3.00
CA CYS A 98 -0.36 4.03 -3.81
C CYS A 98 -0.95 2.67 -3.42
N ILE A 99 -2.26 2.64 -3.21
CA ILE A 99 -3.03 1.42 -2.94
C ILE A 99 -4.00 1.20 -4.10
N VAL A 100 -4.02 -0.01 -4.65
CA VAL A 100 -4.89 -0.39 -5.77
C VAL A 100 -5.56 -1.73 -5.48
N GLY A 101 -6.89 -1.78 -5.63
CA GLY A 101 -7.68 -2.97 -5.35
C GLY A 101 -7.54 -4.05 -6.42
N LEU A 102 -7.34 -5.30 -5.96
CA LEU A 102 -7.39 -6.52 -6.76
C LEU A 102 -8.67 -7.30 -6.50
N GLU A 103 -9.01 -7.54 -5.23
CA GLU A 103 -10.24 -8.19 -4.79
C GLU A 103 -10.73 -7.59 -3.46
N GLY A 104 -12.05 -7.69 -3.19
CA GLY A 104 -12.64 -7.18 -1.96
C GLY A 104 -12.70 -5.66 -1.88
N GLU A 105 -12.68 -5.13 -0.65
CA GLU A 105 -12.81 -3.71 -0.40
C GLU A 105 -11.97 -3.26 0.79
N GLU A 106 -11.28 -2.14 0.62
CA GLU A 106 -10.56 -1.42 1.66
C GLU A 106 -11.07 0.02 1.74
N ILE A 107 -11.58 0.44 2.88
CA ILE A 107 -11.95 1.83 3.14
C ILE A 107 -10.75 2.60 3.63
N ASN A 108 -10.39 3.66 2.91
CA ASN A 108 -9.39 4.62 3.29
C ASN A 108 -10.05 5.92 3.73
N ARG A 109 -9.70 6.42 4.91
CA ARG A 109 -10.06 7.78 5.34
C ARG A 109 -8.83 8.65 5.28
N LYS A 110 -8.91 9.74 4.52
CA LYS A 110 -7.90 10.81 4.54
C LYS A 110 -8.22 11.79 5.65
N TYR A 111 -7.18 12.41 6.18
CA TYR A 111 -7.28 13.36 7.26
C TYR A 111 -6.64 14.70 6.87
N ASP A 112 -7.20 15.80 7.41
CA ASP A 112 -6.56 17.10 7.30
C ASP A 112 -5.20 17.08 7.99
N THR A 113 -4.17 17.52 7.26
CA THR A 113 -2.77 17.52 7.71
C THR A 113 -2.35 18.84 8.33
N GLY A 114 -3.24 19.46 9.11
CA GLY A 114 -2.90 20.64 9.92
C GLY A 114 -1.85 20.33 10.99
N PRO A 115 -1.56 21.28 11.89
CA PRO A 115 -0.65 21.03 13.00
C PRO A 115 -1.08 19.75 13.73
N ARG A 116 -0.11 18.84 14.01
CA ARG A 116 -0.36 17.58 14.73
C ARG A 116 -0.44 17.82 16.23
N ASP A 117 -1.24 18.80 16.65
CA ASP A 117 -1.47 19.24 18.03
C ASP A 117 -2.81 18.75 18.60
N GLY A 118 -3.56 17.94 17.84
CA GLY A 118 -4.86 17.41 18.24
C GLY A 118 -5.29 16.22 17.39
N PRO A 119 -6.52 15.71 17.60
CA PRO A 119 -7.04 14.57 16.89
C PRO A 119 -7.18 14.86 15.39
N PRO A 120 -6.82 13.91 14.53
CA PRO A 120 -6.97 14.04 13.08
C PRO A 120 -8.45 14.15 12.70
N ARG A 121 -8.76 15.00 11.72
CA ARG A 121 -10.12 15.18 11.22
C ARG A 121 -10.25 14.56 9.84
N VAL A 122 -11.23 13.67 9.68
CA VAL A 122 -11.53 13.06 8.39
C VAL A 122 -11.92 14.15 7.39
N SER A 123 -11.21 14.23 6.28
CA SER A 123 -11.50 15.13 5.16
C SER A 123 -12.20 14.40 4.01
N GLU A 124 -11.87 13.12 3.78
CA GLU A 124 -12.41 12.32 2.68
C GLU A 124 -12.44 10.84 3.07
N GLU A 125 -13.42 10.11 2.57
CA GLU A 125 -13.46 8.65 2.63
C GLU A 125 -13.49 8.08 1.22
N PHE A 126 -12.65 7.08 0.95
CA PHE A 126 -12.52 6.45 -0.35
C PHE A 126 -12.47 4.93 -0.23
N ALA A 127 -13.26 4.23 -1.05
CA ALA A 127 -13.24 2.78 -1.13
C ALA A 127 -12.31 2.30 -2.25
N VAL A 128 -11.26 1.60 -1.88
CA VAL A 128 -10.38 0.86 -2.81
C VAL A 128 -11.02 -0.49 -3.09
N ARG A 129 -11.33 -0.73 -4.37
CA ARG A 129 -11.97 -1.94 -4.92
C ARG A 129 -11.29 -2.30 -6.24
N PRO A 130 -11.56 -3.49 -6.83
CA PRO A 130 -11.12 -3.78 -8.19
C PRO A 130 -11.44 -2.64 -9.17
N GLY A 131 -10.41 -2.17 -9.87
CA GLY A 131 -10.49 -1.04 -10.80
C GLY A 131 -10.40 0.36 -10.16
N THR A 132 -10.21 0.46 -8.85
CA THR A 132 -10.01 1.73 -8.15
C THR A 132 -8.72 1.72 -7.33
N GLY A 133 -8.25 2.89 -6.94
CA GLY A 133 -7.06 3.04 -6.10
C GLY A 133 -6.91 4.46 -5.59
N ILE A 134 -6.04 4.64 -4.61
CA ILE A 134 -5.77 5.91 -3.96
C ILE A 134 -4.26 6.14 -3.86
N GLY A 135 -3.85 7.40 -3.90
CA GLY A 135 -2.45 7.80 -3.78
C GLY A 135 -2.23 8.85 -2.69
N PHE A 136 -1.05 8.79 -2.08
CA PHE A 136 -0.64 9.61 -0.94
C PHE A 136 0.72 10.22 -1.20
N LEU A 137 0.89 11.49 -0.82
CA LEU A 137 2.18 12.13 -0.64
C LEU A 137 2.79 11.74 0.72
N PRO A 138 4.10 11.97 0.95
CA PRO A 138 4.78 11.56 2.17
C PRO A 138 4.13 12.03 3.48
N ASP A 139 3.54 13.24 3.46
CA ASP A 139 2.91 13.86 4.64
C ASP A 139 1.40 13.62 4.74
N ASP A 140 0.80 12.96 3.75
CA ASP A 140 -0.61 12.60 3.80
C ASP A 140 -0.88 11.62 4.93
N VAL A 141 -1.95 11.85 5.66
CA VAL A 141 -2.41 10.99 6.73
C VAL A 141 -3.66 10.24 6.28
N HIS A 142 -3.65 8.93 6.46
CA HIS A 142 -4.83 8.10 6.24
C HIS A 142 -4.98 7.00 7.29
N SER A 143 -6.15 6.40 7.35
CA SER A 143 -6.44 5.17 8.08
C SER A 143 -7.02 4.12 7.12
N ILE A 144 -6.88 2.86 7.49
CA ILE A 144 -7.39 1.71 6.73
C ILE A 144 -8.44 0.99 7.56
N HIS A 145 -9.53 0.57 6.90
CA HIS A 145 -10.53 -0.32 7.46
C HIS A 145 -10.97 -1.35 6.41
N ILE A 146 -10.77 -2.62 6.71
CA ILE A 146 -11.23 -3.77 5.93
C ILE A 146 -12.17 -4.59 6.81
N SER A 147 -13.34 -4.96 6.31
CA SER A 147 -14.38 -5.70 7.06
C SER A 147 -15.01 -6.87 6.31
N GLY A 148 -14.37 -7.36 5.27
CA GLY A 148 -14.90 -8.48 4.46
C GLY A 148 -13.81 -9.12 3.59
N GLY A 149 -12.57 -8.94 4.00
CA GLY A 149 -11.40 -9.36 3.25
C GLY A 149 -11.05 -8.45 2.08
N ALA A 150 -9.77 -8.39 1.75
CA ALA A 150 -9.26 -7.65 0.60
C ALA A 150 -7.92 -8.19 0.13
N LEU A 151 -7.67 -8.04 -1.16
CA LEU A 151 -6.39 -8.25 -1.81
C LEU A 151 -6.05 -6.97 -2.55
N ASN A 152 -4.95 -6.31 -2.18
CA ASN A 152 -4.58 -5.01 -2.72
C ASN A 152 -3.09 -4.93 -3.04
N PHE A 153 -2.75 -4.22 -4.12
CA PHE A 153 -1.39 -3.70 -4.27
C PHE A 153 -1.16 -2.53 -3.31
N HIS A 154 0.00 -2.57 -2.64
CA HIS A 154 0.57 -1.47 -1.88
C HIS A 154 1.95 -1.16 -2.45
N CYS A 155 2.09 0.01 -3.07
CA CYS A 155 3.35 0.47 -3.66
C CYS A 155 3.86 1.70 -2.93
N TYR A 156 5.14 1.71 -2.63
CA TYR A 156 5.81 2.77 -1.86
C TYR A 156 7.08 3.24 -2.55
N GLY A 157 7.39 4.51 -2.43
CA GLY A 157 8.66 5.08 -2.91
C GLY A 157 9.88 4.62 -2.11
N HIS A 158 9.65 4.11 -0.90
CA HIS A 158 10.66 3.46 -0.06
C HIS A 158 10.03 2.34 0.74
N ASP A 159 10.78 1.26 0.99
CA ASP A 159 10.31 0.11 1.76
C ASP A 159 9.89 0.51 3.18
N LEU A 160 8.68 0.14 3.56
CA LEU A 160 8.12 0.44 4.87
C LEU A 160 8.94 -0.12 6.03
N LEU A 161 9.63 -1.24 5.83
CA LEU A 161 10.41 -1.92 6.87
C LEU A 161 11.77 -1.26 7.08
N ASP A 162 12.28 -0.54 6.07
CA ASP A 162 13.54 0.20 6.14
C ASP A 162 13.33 1.64 6.64
N LEU A 163 12.14 2.20 6.48
CA LEU A 163 11.82 3.54 6.95
C LEU A 163 12.03 3.70 8.47
N PRO A 164 12.40 4.91 8.92
CA PRO A 164 12.38 5.24 10.33
C PRO A 164 10.96 5.15 10.90
N ALA A 165 10.81 5.37 12.19
CA ALA A 165 9.49 5.38 12.80
C ALA A 165 8.57 6.42 12.14
N ARG A 166 7.38 6.00 11.67
CA ARG A 166 6.35 6.86 11.11
C ARG A 166 5.38 7.34 12.18
N ASN A 167 4.68 8.44 11.90
CA ASN A 167 3.71 8.97 12.85
C ASN A 167 2.36 8.25 12.72
N TYR A 168 1.72 8.03 13.84
CA TYR A 168 0.35 7.54 13.91
C TYR A 168 -0.40 8.23 15.06
N TRP A 169 -1.74 8.31 14.95
CA TRP A 169 -2.61 8.77 16.01
C TRP A 169 -2.94 7.61 16.95
N ASP A 170 -2.58 7.75 18.22
CA ASP A 170 -2.96 6.82 19.27
C ASP A 170 -4.31 7.26 19.86
N GLU A 171 -5.39 6.59 19.43
CA GLU A 171 -6.74 6.93 19.87
C GLU A 171 -6.95 6.72 21.39
N ARG A 172 -6.22 5.79 21.98
CA ARG A 172 -6.33 5.50 23.41
C ARG A 172 -5.68 6.59 24.25
N GLU A 173 -4.51 7.04 23.85
CA GLU A 173 -3.74 8.05 24.57
C GLU A 173 -4.07 9.48 24.09
N GLN A 174 -4.85 9.61 22.99
CA GLN A 174 -5.25 10.89 22.40
C GLN A 174 -4.06 11.78 22.03
N GLU A 175 -3.02 11.16 21.46
CA GLU A 175 -1.81 11.86 21.04
C GLU A 175 -1.17 11.25 19.77
N TRP A 176 -0.39 12.05 19.06
CA TRP A 176 0.47 11.57 17.99
C TRP A 176 1.70 10.86 18.56
N ARG A 177 1.95 9.66 18.07
CA ARG A 177 3.10 8.83 18.42
C ARG A 177 3.87 8.39 17.19
N THR A 178 5.04 7.81 17.40
CA THR A 178 5.82 7.19 16.33
C THR A 178 5.90 5.69 16.54
N MET A 179 5.85 4.93 15.43
CA MET A 179 6.08 3.50 15.45
C MET A 179 6.93 3.08 14.25
N LYS A 180 7.85 2.14 14.46
CA LYS A 180 8.52 1.44 13.37
C LYS A 180 7.60 0.33 12.88
N VAL A 181 7.40 0.24 11.56
CA VAL A 181 6.64 -0.87 10.97
C VAL A 181 7.43 -2.16 11.18
N GLN A 182 6.79 -3.14 11.79
CA GLN A 182 7.32 -4.48 11.97
C GLN A 182 6.23 -5.46 11.50
N PHE A 183 6.28 -5.82 10.24
CA PHE A 183 5.38 -6.78 9.66
C PHE A 183 6.21 -7.85 8.93
N PRO A 184 6.02 -9.13 9.21
CA PRO A 184 6.74 -10.17 8.51
C PRO A 184 6.26 -10.24 7.06
N VAL A 185 7.22 -10.18 6.16
CA VAL A 185 6.98 -10.19 4.71
C VAL A 185 7.32 -11.57 4.15
N ILE A 186 6.47 -12.04 3.26
CA ILE A 186 6.68 -13.25 2.47
C ILE A 186 7.30 -12.81 1.14
N ASP A 187 8.49 -13.29 0.82
CA ASP A 187 9.13 -13.00 -0.46
C ASP A 187 8.42 -13.77 -1.58
N ALA A 188 7.81 -13.04 -2.49
CA ALA A 188 7.12 -13.57 -3.66
C ALA A 188 7.74 -13.09 -4.99
N ARG A 189 8.97 -12.59 -4.93
CA ARG A 189 9.80 -12.24 -6.10
C ARG A 189 10.36 -13.53 -6.72
N SER A 190 9.79 -14.04 -7.76
CA SER A 190 10.25 -15.30 -8.38
C SER A 190 10.07 -15.30 -9.89
#